data_de833429b0d1b06931e236790329572e
#
_entry.id   de833429b0d1b06931e236790329572e
#
_cell.length_a   1.000
_cell.length_b   1.000
_cell.length_c   1.000
_cell.angle_alpha   90.00
_cell.angle_beta   90.00
_cell.angle_gamma   90.00
#
_symmetry.space_group_name_H-M   'P 1'
#
loop_
_entity.id
_entity.type
_entity.pdbx_description
1 polymer ?
#
loop_
_entity_poly.entity_id
_entity_poly.type
_entity_poly.pdbx_seq_one_letter_code
_entity_poly.pdbx_strand_id
1 'polypeptide(L)' 'MKVIGAMQTPGGDWRVEVVRHPSGSRWYRLIHHDNVVDYLTIRRVLELLAQAGVDMSDLVEIAGPAARAG' A
#
# COMPACT_ATOMS: atom_id res chain seq x y z
N MET A 1 7.76 10.45 8.12
CA MET A 1 7.45 9.31 7.23
C MET A 1 7.08 9.80 5.85
N LYS A 2 7.43 9.06 4.84
CA LYS A 2 7.21 9.48 3.47
C LYS A 2 6.64 8.31 2.67
N VAL A 3 5.59 8.57 1.92
CA VAL A 3 5.03 7.58 0.99
C VAL A 3 5.90 7.55 -0.25
N ILE A 4 6.49 6.39 -0.54
CA ILE A 4 7.41 6.23 -1.67
C ILE A 4 6.84 5.37 -2.79
N GLY A 5 5.67 4.82 -2.61
CA GLY A 5 4.98 4.05 -3.64
C GLY A 5 3.60 3.70 -3.20
N ALA A 6 2.74 3.37 -4.15
CA ALA A 6 1.37 2.98 -3.86
C ALA A 6 0.83 2.11 -4.97
N MET A 7 -0.05 1.18 -4.59
CA MET A 7 -0.79 0.32 -5.50
C MET A 7 -2.24 0.26 -5.03
N GLN A 8 -3.16 0.05 -5.95
CA GLN A 8 -4.56 -0.09 -5.58
C GLN A 8 -5.29 -0.99 -6.56
N THR A 9 -6.42 -1.52 -6.12
CA THR A 9 -7.31 -2.24 -7.01
C THR A 9 -7.92 -1.23 -8.00
N PRO A 10 -8.33 -1.69 -9.19
CA PRO A 10 -8.86 -0.78 -10.21
C PRO A 10 -10.01 0.11 -9.73
N GLY A 11 -10.85 -0.41 -8.85
CA GLY A 11 -11.93 0.39 -8.26
C GLY A 11 -11.50 1.30 -7.12
N GLY A 12 -10.26 1.16 -6.65
CA GLY A 12 -9.76 1.94 -5.54
C GLY A 12 -10.22 1.47 -4.17
N ASP A 13 -10.85 0.29 -4.09
CA ASP A 13 -11.36 -0.23 -2.81
C ASP A 13 -10.24 -0.60 -1.85
N TRP A 14 -9.14 -1.09 -2.37
CA TRP A 14 -7.99 -1.48 -1.58
C TRP A 14 -6.76 -0.75 -2.09
N ARG A 15 -6.03 -0.16 -1.16
CA ARG A 15 -4.81 0.58 -1.50
C ARG A 15 -3.70 0.14 -0.55
N VAL A 16 -2.53 -0.10 -1.11
CA VAL A 16 -1.32 -0.43 -0.36
C VAL A 16 -0.30 0.66 -0.62
N GLU A 17 0.17 1.28 0.45
CA GLU A 17 1.21 2.30 0.35
C GLU A 17 2.50 1.78 0.97
N VAL A 18 3.62 2.10 0.33
CA VAL A 18 4.94 1.84 0.88
C VAL A 18 5.41 3.12 1.53
N VAL A 19 5.74 3.05 2.81
CA VAL A 19 6.12 4.21 3.61
C VAL A 19 7.54 4.05 4.10
N ARG A 20 8.36 5.08 3.92
CA ARG A 20 9.72 5.11 4.44
C ARG A 20 9.73 5.87 5.76
N HIS A 21 10.21 5.19 6.79
CA HIS A 21 10.41 5.80 8.09
C HIS A 21 11.73 6.59 8.09
N PRO A 22 11.86 7.64 8.91
CA PRO A 22 13.13 8.40 9.01
C PRO A 22 14.35 7.54 9.33
N SER A 23 14.16 6.41 10.00
CA SER A 23 15.24 5.46 10.27
C SER A 23 15.74 4.72 9.05
N GLY A 24 15.05 4.86 7.91
CA GLY A 24 15.35 4.13 6.69
C GLY A 24 14.54 2.85 6.52
N SER A 25 13.81 2.41 7.54
CA SER A 25 12.96 1.23 7.46
C SER A 25 11.80 1.47 6.53
N ARG A 26 11.37 0.42 5.85
CA ARG A 26 10.19 0.46 5.00
C ARG A 26 9.06 -0.28 5.67
N TRP A 27 7.90 0.33 5.65
CA TRP A 27 6.69 -0.25 6.19
C TRP A 27 5.58 -0.11 5.17
N TYR A 28 4.53 -0.91 5.34
CA TYR A 28 3.39 -0.88 4.44
C TYR A 28 2.18 -0.38 5.19
N ARG A 29 1.33 0.34 4.48
CA ARG A 29 0.06 0.82 4.99
C ARG A 29 -1.03 0.25 4.11
N LEU A 30 -2.02 -0.39 4.72
CA LEU A 30 -3.16 -0.94 3.99
C LEU A 30 -4.37 -0.06 4.26
N ILE A 31 -5.00 0.39 3.21
CA ILE A 31 -6.17 1.26 3.29
C ILE A 31 -7.33 0.58 2.60
N HIS A 32 -8.45 0.47 3.32
CA HIS A 32 -9.70 -0.06 2.78
C HIS A 32 -10.83 0.84 3.27
N HIS A 33 -11.37 1.66 2.38
CA HIS A 33 -12.35 2.69 2.73
C HIS A 33 -11.81 3.58 3.84
N ASP A 34 -12.47 3.62 5.00
CA ASP A 34 -12.04 4.45 6.11
C ASP A 34 -11.05 3.74 7.05
N ASN A 35 -10.77 2.47 6.79
CA ASN A 35 -9.87 1.69 7.62
C ASN A 35 -8.44 1.83 7.13
N VAL A 36 -7.55 2.22 8.04
CA VAL A 36 -6.13 2.37 7.74
C VAL A 36 -5.35 1.56 8.75
N VAL A 37 -4.48 0.67 8.26
CA VAL A 37 -3.60 -0.12 9.11
C VAL A 37 -2.16 0.20 8.72
N ASP A 38 -1.41 0.72 9.68
CA ASP A 38 -0.03 1.14 9.49
C ASP A 38 0.97 0.10 10.01
N TYR A 39 2.23 0.31 9.67
CA TYR A 39 3.35 -0.47 10.19
C TYR A 39 3.22 -1.95 9.90
N LEU A 40 2.82 -2.27 8.67
CA LEU A 40 2.70 -3.66 8.24
C LEU A 40 3.96 -4.09 7.49
N THR A 41 4.31 -5.37 7.63
CA THR A 41 5.28 -6.00 6.74
C THR A 41 4.56 -6.41 5.46
N ILE A 42 5.32 -6.65 4.40
CA ILE A 42 4.71 -7.11 3.14
C ILE A 42 3.98 -8.44 3.34
N ARG A 43 4.53 -9.31 4.16
CA ARG A 43 3.90 -10.59 4.48
C ARG A 43 2.53 -10.39 5.11
N ARG A 44 2.44 -9.46 6.05
CA ARG A 44 1.18 -9.18 6.73
C ARG A 44 0.15 -8.57 5.78
N VAL A 45 0.60 -7.70 4.86
CA VAL A 45 -0.27 -7.15 3.83
C VAL A 45 -0.86 -8.27 2.98
N LEU A 46 -0.02 -9.20 2.53
CA LEU A 46 -0.46 -10.34 1.74
C LEU A 46 -1.49 -11.18 2.49
N GLU A 47 -1.27 -11.44 3.78
CA GLU A 47 -2.21 -12.19 4.60
C GLU A 47 -3.55 -11.50 4.70
N LEU A 48 -3.54 -10.20 4.96
CA LEU A 48 -4.77 -9.44 5.12
C LEU A 48 -5.57 -9.38 3.81
N LEU A 49 -4.89 -9.18 2.70
CA LEU A 49 -5.53 -9.17 1.38
C LEU A 49 -6.13 -10.54 1.06
N ALA A 50 -5.38 -11.59 1.34
CA ALA A 50 -5.87 -12.95 1.11
C ALA A 50 -7.14 -13.24 1.92
N GLN A 51 -7.19 -12.80 3.17
CA GLN A 51 -8.36 -12.96 4.01
C GLN A 51 -9.57 -12.23 3.43
N ALA A 52 -9.34 -11.14 2.74
CA ALA A 52 -10.40 -10.36 2.11
C ALA A 52 -10.75 -10.87 0.71
N GLY A 53 -10.03 -11.88 0.22
CA GLY A 53 -10.26 -12.39 -1.13
C GLY A 53 -9.66 -11.53 -2.22
N VAL A 54 -8.70 -10.67 -1.89
CA VAL A 54 -8.05 -9.79 -2.84
C VAL A 54 -6.72 -10.41 -3.28
N ASP A 55 -6.52 -10.52 -4.59
CA ASP A 55 -5.28 -11.04 -5.15
C ASP A 55 -4.31 -9.87 -5.40
N MET A 56 -3.06 -10.05 -4.99
CA MET A 56 -2.04 -9.01 -5.22
C MET A 56 -1.88 -8.67 -6.70
N SER A 57 -2.13 -9.63 -7.58
CA SER A 57 -2.04 -9.39 -9.02
C SER A 57 -3.11 -8.43 -9.53
N ASP A 58 -4.15 -8.19 -8.75
CA ASP A 58 -5.20 -7.24 -9.10
C ASP A 58 -4.80 -5.81 -8.76
N LEU A 59 -3.73 -5.62 -8.00
CA LEU A 59 -3.27 -4.29 -7.62
C LEU A 59 -2.47 -3.68 -8.76
N VAL A 60 -2.80 -2.44 -9.06
CA VAL A 60 -2.13 -1.67 -10.11
C VAL A 60 -1.33 -0.55 -9.45
N GLU A 61 -0.08 -0.43 -9.87
CA GLU A 61 0.76 0.65 -9.37
C GLU A 61 0.20 2.00 -9.81
N ILE A 62 0.12 2.91 -8.86
CA ILE A 62 -0.32 4.27 -9.14
C ILE A 62 0.85 5.21 -8.96
N ALA A 63 0.83 6.29 -9.73
CA ALA A 63 1.88 7.30 -9.66
C ALA A 63 1.88 7.94 -8.28
N GLY A 64 3.00 7.84 -7.59
CA GLY A 64 3.18 8.52 -6.33
C GLY A 64 3.61 9.96 -6.54
N PRO A 65 3.73 10.73 -5.47
CA PRO A 65 4.15 12.13 -5.56
C PRO A 65 5.46 12.32 -6.31
N ALA A 66 6.40 11.43 -6.09
CA ALA A 66 7.71 11.51 -6.75
C ALA A 66 7.60 11.30 -8.26
N ALA A 67 6.76 10.38 -8.69
CA ALA A 67 6.57 10.11 -10.11
C ALA A 67 5.88 11.26 -10.82
N ARG A 68 5.06 12.00 -10.10
CA ARG A 68 4.31 13.11 -10.67
C ARG A 68 5.14 14.36 -10.86
N ALA A 69 6.30 14.41 -10.22
CA ALA A 69 7.18 15.57 -10.34
C ALA A 69 7.85 15.65 -11.70
N GLY A 70 7.86 14.54 -12.40
CA GLY A 70 8.46 14.51 -13.72
C GLY A 70 7.58 15.13 -14.78
#